data_b2ee408a597e6d8b8bceab6b327849c3
#
_entry.id   b2ee408a597e6d8b8bceab6b327849c3
#
_cell.length_a   1.000
_cell.length_b   1.000
_cell.length_c   1.000
_cell.angle_alpha   90.00
_cell.angle_beta   90.00
_cell.angle_gamma   90.00
#
_symmetry.space_group_name_H-M   'P 1'
#
loop_
_entity.id
_entity.type
_entity.pdbx_description
1 polymer ?
#
loop_
_entity_poly.entity_id
_entity_poly.type
_entity_poly.pdbx_seq_one_letter_code
_entity_poly.pdbx_strand_id
1 'polypeptide(L)'
;MQSPADITAAGLSGESAEAKETLSLFVTYLGRLAGDFALTFMARGGVYLAGGIVQKIVEPLKHPSFREAFEDKAPHRQILTETPVYIITHPLAALSGLSAFSRTPTRFGVATEGRRWRKD
;
A
#
# COMPACT_ATOMS: atom_id res chain seq x y z
N MET A 1 -25.88 6.86 7.77
CA MET A 1 -24.41 7.02 7.95
C MET A 1 -23.75 6.40 6.73
N GLN A 2 -22.97 7.18 5.98
CA GLN A 2 -22.27 6.68 4.78
C GLN A 2 -21.17 5.72 5.19
N SER A 3 -21.07 4.58 4.50
CA SER A 3 -19.95 3.65 4.71
C SER A 3 -18.69 4.18 4.03
N PRO A 4 -17.49 3.73 4.45
CA PRO A 4 -16.24 4.07 3.73
C PRO A 4 -16.27 3.70 2.24
N ALA A 5 -17.02 2.64 1.89
CA ALA A 5 -17.19 2.24 0.50
C ALA A 5 -18.04 3.24 -0.30
N ASP A 6 -19.12 3.79 0.32
CA ASP A 6 -19.98 4.79 -0.30
C ASP A 6 -19.22 6.09 -0.54
N ILE A 7 -18.40 6.53 0.44
CA ILE A 7 -17.56 7.73 0.30
C ILE A 7 -16.55 7.55 -0.83
N THR A 8 -15.91 6.37 -0.91
CA THR A 8 -14.96 6.07 -1.98
C THR A 8 -15.65 6.09 -3.35
N ALA A 9 -16.83 5.48 -3.48
CA ALA A 9 -17.59 5.46 -4.72
C ALA A 9 -18.01 6.88 -5.15
N ALA A 10 -18.59 7.67 -4.23
CA ALA A 10 -19.01 9.05 -4.50
C ALA A 10 -17.81 9.97 -4.83
N GLY A 11 -16.64 9.74 -4.22
CA GLY A 11 -15.42 10.49 -4.54
C GLY A 11 -14.85 10.14 -5.91
N LEU A 12 -14.96 8.88 -6.33
CA LEU A 12 -14.52 8.41 -7.65
C LEU A 12 -15.45 8.85 -8.78
N SER A 13 -16.77 8.82 -8.54
CA SER A 13 -17.76 9.27 -9.54
C SER A 13 -17.82 10.79 -9.67
N GLY A 14 -17.31 11.53 -8.69
CA GLY A 14 -17.41 12.98 -8.65
C GLY A 14 -18.77 13.52 -8.22
N GLU A 15 -19.66 12.66 -7.72
CA GLU A 15 -21.02 13.03 -7.26
C GLU A 15 -21.01 13.94 -6.04
N SER A 16 -19.96 13.87 -5.19
CA SER A 16 -19.82 14.70 -3.99
C SER A 16 -18.44 15.33 -3.95
N ALA A 17 -18.41 16.65 -3.81
CA ALA A 17 -17.17 17.42 -3.64
C ALA A 17 -16.47 17.06 -2.34
N GLU A 18 -17.23 16.86 -1.25
CA GLU A 18 -16.70 16.47 0.06
C GLU A 18 -16.09 15.07 0.03
N ALA A 19 -16.73 14.13 -0.69
CA ALA A 19 -16.19 12.77 -0.85
C ALA A 19 -14.90 12.79 -1.68
N LYS A 20 -14.82 13.61 -2.72
CA LYS A 20 -13.62 13.82 -3.52
C LYS A 20 -12.48 14.41 -2.69
N GLU A 21 -12.77 15.42 -1.88
CA GLU A 21 -11.79 16.03 -0.97
C GLU A 21 -11.30 15.03 0.07
N THR A 22 -12.22 14.27 0.67
CA THR A 22 -11.88 13.18 1.62
C THR A 22 -10.94 12.16 0.99
N LEU A 23 -11.23 11.73 -0.24
CA LEU A 23 -10.39 10.79 -0.98
C LEU A 23 -9.01 11.37 -1.29
N SER A 24 -8.94 12.64 -1.66
CA SER A 24 -7.68 13.37 -1.91
C SER A 24 -6.83 13.47 -0.65
N LEU A 25 -7.44 13.79 0.48
CA LEU A 25 -6.77 13.81 1.79
C LEU A 25 -6.24 12.42 2.15
N PHE A 26 -7.04 11.38 1.97
CA PHE A 26 -6.62 10.00 2.22
C PHE A 26 -5.40 9.61 1.40
N VAL A 27 -5.39 9.92 0.10
CA VAL A 27 -4.27 9.65 -0.82
C VAL A 27 -3.00 10.39 -0.36
N THR A 28 -3.14 11.66 0.05
CA THR A 28 -2.02 12.47 0.55
C THR A 28 -1.44 11.89 1.84
N TYR A 29 -2.29 11.52 2.80
CA TYR A 29 -1.83 10.89 4.05
C TYR A 29 -1.19 9.53 3.82
N LEU A 30 -1.74 8.75 2.91
CA LEU A 30 -1.15 7.45 2.54
C LEU A 30 0.25 7.65 1.92
N GLY A 31 0.42 8.67 1.08
CA GLY A 31 1.74 9.05 0.55
C GLY A 31 2.73 9.41 1.65
N ARG A 32 2.32 10.26 2.60
CA ARG A 32 3.17 10.64 3.74
C ARG A 32 3.59 9.42 4.57
N LEU A 33 2.63 8.57 4.93
CA LEU A 33 2.89 7.38 5.74
C LEU A 33 3.81 6.39 5.01
N ALA A 34 3.57 6.16 3.72
CA ALA A 34 4.40 5.28 2.89
C ALA A 34 5.84 5.81 2.80
N GLY A 35 6.03 7.14 2.68
CA GLY A 35 7.34 7.79 2.72
C GLY A 35 8.05 7.64 4.06
N ASP A 36 7.32 7.75 5.18
CA ASP A 36 7.88 7.55 6.52
C ASP A 36 8.38 6.11 6.69
N PHE A 37 7.61 5.12 6.25
CA PHE A 37 8.04 3.72 6.26
C PHE A 37 9.23 3.46 5.33
N ALA A 38 9.23 4.06 4.14
CA ALA A 38 10.35 3.93 3.21
C ALA A 38 11.67 4.40 3.84
N LEU A 39 11.66 5.50 4.58
CA LEU A 39 12.84 5.99 5.32
C LEU A 39 13.15 5.12 6.53
N THR A 40 12.15 4.79 7.35
CA THR A 40 12.34 3.99 8.56
C THR A 40 13.02 2.66 8.28
N PHE A 41 12.64 2.00 7.19
CA PHE A 41 13.18 0.70 6.80
C PHE A 41 14.28 0.78 5.70
N MET A 42 14.65 2.00 5.28
CA MET A 42 15.58 2.22 4.17
C MET A 42 15.20 1.38 2.93
N ALA A 43 13.92 1.39 2.58
CA ALA A 43 13.30 0.50 1.60
C ALA A 43 13.67 0.88 0.15
N ARG A 44 14.97 0.85 -0.19
CA ARG A 44 15.48 1.23 -1.53
C ARG A 44 14.95 0.35 -2.66
N GLY A 45 14.57 -0.90 -2.35
CA GLY A 45 13.95 -1.81 -3.31
C GLY A 45 12.51 -1.47 -3.69
N GLY A 46 11.89 -0.56 -2.96
CA GLY A 46 10.54 -0.06 -3.22
C GLY A 46 9.53 -0.32 -2.12
N VAL A 47 8.41 0.39 -2.21
CA VAL A 47 7.26 0.26 -1.33
C VAL A 47 6.11 -0.40 -2.11
N TYR A 48 5.49 -1.39 -1.54
CA TYR A 48 4.38 -2.13 -2.15
C TYR A 48 3.08 -1.82 -1.42
N LEU A 49 2.16 -1.15 -2.11
CA LEU A 49 0.82 -0.87 -1.60
C LEU A 49 -0.10 -2.03 -1.96
N ALA A 50 -0.72 -2.63 -0.96
CA ALA A 50 -1.61 -3.78 -1.13
C ALA A 50 -2.87 -3.63 -0.28
N GLY A 51 -3.91 -4.38 -0.62
CA GLY A 51 -5.15 -4.43 0.14
C GLY A 51 -6.37 -3.93 -0.64
N GLY A 52 -7.54 -4.22 -0.10
CA GLY A 52 -8.81 -4.02 -0.81
C GLY A 52 -9.14 -2.56 -1.14
N ILE A 53 -8.72 -1.60 -0.30
CA ILE A 53 -8.93 -0.17 -0.58
C ILE A 53 -8.01 0.32 -1.69
N VAL A 54 -6.74 -0.10 -1.67
CA VAL A 54 -5.74 0.30 -2.67
C VAL A 54 -6.18 -0.09 -4.08
N GLN A 55 -6.74 -1.29 -4.23
CA GLN A 55 -7.26 -1.78 -5.51
C GLN A 55 -8.43 -0.94 -6.05
N LYS A 56 -9.23 -0.35 -5.17
CA LYS A 56 -10.37 0.50 -5.54
C LYS A 56 -9.97 1.93 -5.92
N ILE A 57 -8.84 2.41 -5.39
CA ILE A 57 -8.39 3.79 -5.57
C ILE A 57 -7.12 3.89 -6.42
N VAL A 58 -6.89 2.95 -7.33
CA VAL A 58 -5.69 2.94 -8.19
C VAL A 58 -5.53 4.26 -8.96
N GLU A 59 -6.61 4.80 -9.54
CA GLU A 59 -6.55 6.05 -10.30
C GLU A 59 -6.22 7.27 -9.40
N PRO A 60 -6.87 7.47 -8.24
CA PRO A 60 -6.44 8.49 -7.29
C PRO A 60 -4.97 8.37 -6.84
N LEU A 61 -4.45 7.15 -6.68
CA LEU A 61 -3.05 6.94 -6.28
C LEU A 61 -2.03 7.32 -7.35
N LYS A 62 -2.44 7.40 -8.62
CA LYS A 62 -1.60 7.92 -9.71
C LYS A 62 -1.54 9.44 -9.73
N HIS A 63 -2.40 10.13 -8.96
CA HIS A 63 -2.37 11.58 -8.88
C HIS A 63 -1.06 12.07 -8.22
N PRO A 64 -0.48 13.17 -8.71
CA PRO A 64 0.79 13.71 -8.19
C PRO A 64 0.83 13.91 -6.69
N SER A 65 -0.31 14.23 -6.05
CA SER A 65 -0.40 14.47 -4.60
C SER A 65 0.11 13.31 -3.72
N PHE A 66 -0.06 12.05 -4.18
CA PHE A 66 0.52 10.90 -3.49
C PHE A 66 2.05 10.98 -3.52
N ARG A 67 2.62 11.16 -4.71
CA ARG A 67 4.07 11.14 -4.91
C ARG A 67 4.74 12.34 -4.25
N GLU A 68 4.15 13.52 -4.36
CA GLU A 68 4.61 14.73 -3.69
C GLU A 68 4.66 14.54 -2.17
N ALA A 69 3.59 14.01 -1.58
CA ALA A 69 3.53 13.73 -0.14
C ALA A 69 4.51 12.64 0.31
N PHE A 70 4.75 11.62 -0.53
CA PHE A 70 5.74 10.57 -0.31
C PHE A 70 7.16 11.12 -0.27
N GLU A 71 7.49 12.07 -1.16
CA GLU A 71 8.81 12.66 -1.30
C GLU A 71 9.06 13.88 -0.38
N ASP A 72 8.02 14.42 0.25
CA ASP A 72 8.11 15.58 1.14
C ASP A 72 8.75 15.19 2.49
N LYS A 73 10.04 14.85 2.43
CA LYS A 73 10.86 14.34 3.54
C LYS A 73 12.24 15.02 3.55
N ALA A 74 12.28 16.35 3.57
CA ALA A 74 13.56 17.05 3.71
C ALA A 74 14.26 16.65 5.03
N PRO A 75 15.60 16.45 5.04
CA PRO A 75 16.55 16.58 3.92
C PRO A 75 16.68 15.30 3.05
N HIS A 76 15.88 14.27 3.28
CA HIS A 76 16.02 12.94 2.66
C HIS A 76 15.21 12.75 1.37
N ARG A 77 14.72 13.86 0.78
CA ARG A 77 13.89 13.82 -0.43
C ARG A 77 14.49 12.99 -1.57
N GLN A 78 15.80 13.11 -1.81
CA GLN A 78 16.45 12.38 -2.89
C GLN A 78 16.29 10.87 -2.76
N ILE A 79 16.39 10.31 -1.55
CA ILE A 79 16.20 8.88 -1.30
C ILE A 79 14.80 8.45 -1.74
N LEU A 80 13.78 9.25 -1.42
CA LEU A 80 12.40 8.96 -1.74
C LEU A 80 12.10 9.11 -3.24
N THR A 81 12.72 10.08 -3.90
CA THR A 81 12.61 10.27 -5.35
C THR A 81 13.12 9.04 -6.12
N GLU A 82 14.17 8.40 -5.62
CA GLU A 82 14.75 7.18 -6.21
C GLU A 82 14.00 5.90 -5.80
N THR A 83 13.16 5.96 -4.76
CA THR A 83 12.43 4.80 -4.25
C THR A 83 11.15 4.56 -5.06
N PRO A 84 11.00 3.42 -5.74
CA PRO A 84 9.79 3.11 -6.48
C PRO A 84 8.63 2.75 -5.55
N VAL A 85 7.40 3.06 -6.00
CA VAL A 85 6.18 2.63 -5.33
C VAL A 85 5.37 1.77 -6.29
N TYR A 86 4.95 0.61 -5.83
CA TYR A 86 4.20 -0.37 -6.61
C TYR A 86 2.81 -0.57 -6.02
N ILE A 87 1.81 -0.67 -6.88
CA ILE A 87 0.44 -0.99 -6.48
C ILE A 87 0.15 -2.44 -6.84
N ILE A 88 -0.18 -3.26 -5.86
CA ILE A 88 -0.56 -4.66 -6.08
C ILE A 88 -2.05 -4.71 -6.41
N THR A 89 -2.36 -5.01 -7.66
CA THR A 89 -3.73 -5.09 -8.18
C THR A 89 -4.33 -6.49 -8.13
N HIS A 90 -3.53 -7.51 -7.80
CA HIS A 90 -4.03 -8.88 -7.70
C HIS A 90 -5.00 -9.04 -6.52
N PRO A 91 -6.25 -9.49 -6.73
CA PRO A 91 -7.29 -9.50 -5.70
C PRO A 91 -6.99 -10.44 -4.52
N LEU A 92 -6.21 -11.48 -4.75
CA LEU A 92 -5.85 -12.50 -3.76
C LEU A 92 -4.34 -12.51 -3.48
N ALA A 93 -3.68 -11.34 -3.51
CA ALA A 93 -2.23 -11.24 -3.35
C ALA A 93 -1.74 -11.90 -2.05
N ALA A 94 -2.43 -11.65 -0.92
CA ALA A 94 -2.08 -12.23 0.37
C ALA A 94 -2.18 -13.77 0.37
N LEU A 95 -3.26 -14.33 -0.20
CA LEU A 95 -3.43 -15.78 -0.31
C LEU A 95 -2.39 -16.41 -1.23
N SER A 96 -2.08 -15.75 -2.36
CA SER A 96 -1.03 -16.19 -3.28
C SER A 96 0.33 -16.21 -2.59
N GLY A 97 0.66 -15.17 -1.82
CA GLY A 97 1.89 -15.09 -1.04
C GLY A 97 1.98 -16.19 0.02
N LEU A 98 0.91 -16.40 0.80
CA LEU A 98 0.83 -17.47 1.80
C LEU A 98 0.94 -18.86 1.16
N SER A 99 0.30 -19.07 0.01
CA SER A 99 0.40 -20.33 -0.74
C SER A 99 1.83 -20.59 -1.24
N ALA A 100 2.50 -19.56 -1.76
CA ALA A 100 3.90 -19.66 -2.18
C ALA A 100 4.82 -19.96 -0.98
N PHE A 101 4.62 -19.27 0.14
CA PHE A 101 5.36 -19.51 1.38
C PHE A 101 5.17 -20.94 1.90
N SER A 102 3.93 -21.46 1.92
CA SER A 102 3.64 -22.80 2.44
C SER A 102 4.26 -23.90 1.60
N ARG A 103 4.40 -23.70 0.28
CA ARG A 103 5.02 -24.68 -0.63
C ARG A 103 6.55 -24.68 -0.55
N THR A 104 7.15 -23.52 -0.39
CA THR A 104 8.61 -23.36 -0.46
C THR A 104 9.14 -22.42 0.64
N PRO A 105 8.94 -22.76 1.96
CA PRO A 105 9.30 -21.87 3.06
C PRO A 105 10.79 -21.54 3.10
N THR A 106 11.65 -22.47 2.66
CA THR A 106 13.11 -22.28 2.62
C THR A 106 13.54 -21.16 1.68
N ARG A 107 12.78 -20.87 0.61
CA ARG A 107 13.05 -19.75 -0.30
C ARG A 107 12.91 -18.38 0.39
N PHE A 108 12.17 -18.32 1.48
CA PHE A 108 11.93 -17.09 2.24
C PHE A 108 12.87 -16.96 3.45
N GLY A 109 13.87 -17.85 3.58
CA GLY A 109 14.85 -17.82 4.67
C GLY A 109 14.26 -18.03 6.05
N VAL A 110 13.07 -18.64 6.14
CA VAL A 110 12.38 -18.89 7.42
C VAL A 110 12.56 -20.33 7.83
N ALA A 111 13.20 -20.53 9.01
CA ALA A 111 13.27 -21.81 9.69
C ALA A 111 11.89 -22.17 10.23
N THR A 112 11.35 -23.31 9.82
CA THR A 112 10.00 -23.76 10.22
C THR A 112 10.04 -24.92 11.24
N GLU A 113 11.23 -25.42 11.58
CA GLU A 113 11.38 -26.48 12.58
C GLU A 113 10.82 -26.01 13.94
N GLY A 114 9.99 -26.87 14.55
CA GLY A 114 9.34 -26.59 15.83
C GLY A 114 8.22 -25.53 15.78
N ARG A 115 7.93 -24.93 14.60
CA ARG A 115 6.89 -23.90 14.43
C ARG A 115 5.64 -24.40 13.71
N ARG A 116 5.64 -25.65 13.28
CA ARG A 116 4.47 -26.29 12.67
C ARG A 116 3.66 -26.99 13.75
N TRP A 117 2.43 -26.57 13.90
CA TRP A 117 1.47 -27.32 14.69
C TRP A 117 0.86 -28.42 13.80
N ARG A 118 0.99 -29.67 14.21
CA ARG A 118 0.27 -30.82 13.65
C ARG A 118 -0.52 -31.45 14.78
N LYS A 119 -1.75 -31.77 14.51
CA LYS A 119 -2.52 -32.68 15.36
C LYS A 119 -2.04 -34.07 14.96
N ASP A 120 -1.43 -34.80 15.92
CA ASP A 120 -1.08 -36.19 15.75
C ASP A 120 -2.34 -37.05 15.60
#